data_95ba68cf3d879ad40ba4623898e064e0
#
_entry.id   95ba68cf3d879ad40ba4623898e064e0
#
_cell.length_a   1.000
_cell.length_b   1.000
_cell.length_c   1.000
_cell.angle_alpha   90.00
_cell.angle_beta   90.00
_cell.angle_gamma   90.00
#
_symmetry.space_group_name_H-M   'P 1'
#
loop_
_entity.id
_entity.type
_entity.pdbx_description
1 polymer ?
#
loop_
_entity_poly.entity_id
_entity_poly.type
_entity_poly.pdbx_seq_one_letter_code
_entity_poly.pdbx_strand_id
1 'polypeptide(L)'
;VIICWTVTLVHSQEVLSEWENPEINSVNAEPTHASYIPYRSVAEVERGESSMVHSLNGKWKFKYISGIEASPTAFYSVDYDDSSWNYINVPGNWQLQGEYDPPIFTNVKYPFEPNPPYVPKDSNPIGLYRRNFVIPTDWKDEEIFLHFAGVQSAMYVWLNGEKVGYHEDGMLPAEFNISKYLQKGENQLTVQVLNWSDGSYLEDLDYWRLSGIYRDVFLFALPKVHIRDFSIFSNLDTEYK
;
A
#
# COMPACT_ATOMS: atom_id res chain seq x y z
N VAL A 1 -27.91 15.59 55.04
CA VAL A 1 -26.88 15.76 54.00
C VAL A 1 -27.07 14.63 53.01
N ILE A 2 -27.57 14.94 51.81
CA ILE A 2 -27.73 13.97 50.71
C ILE A 2 -26.47 14.10 49.87
N ILE A 3 -25.63 13.05 49.86
CA ILE A 3 -24.46 12.96 48.99
C ILE A 3 -24.92 12.34 47.65
N CYS A 4 -25.01 13.18 46.64
CA CYS A 4 -25.31 12.73 45.27
C CYS A 4 -24.02 12.25 44.61
N TRP A 5 -23.90 10.94 44.34
CA TRP A 5 -22.80 10.38 43.56
C TRP A 5 -23.12 10.53 42.07
N THR A 6 -22.45 11.43 41.39
CA THR A 6 -22.47 11.48 39.92
C THR A 6 -21.51 10.43 39.40
N VAL A 7 -22.05 9.35 38.85
CA VAL A 7 -21.26 8.38 38.06
C VAL A 7 -21.05 8.98 36.68
N THR A 8 -19.84 9.46 36.42
CA THR A 8 -19.41 9.84 35.06
C THR A 8 -19.07 8.55 34.33
N LEU A 9 -19.95 8.14 33.44
CA LEU A 9 -19.63 7.06 32.47
C LEU A 9 -18.57 7.60 31.53
N VAL A 10 -17.32 7.22 31.77
CA VAL A 10 -16.26 7.39 30.79
C VAL A 10 -16.54 6.35 29.69
N HIS A 11 -17.13 6.77 28.59
CA HIS A 11 -17.12 5.99 27.36
C HIS A 11 -15.65 5.97 26.89
N SER A 12 -14.99 4.82 27.03
CA SER A 12 -13.79 4.57 26.24
C SER A 12 -14.23 4.59 24.78
N GLN A 13 -13.84 5.61 24.03
CA GLN A 13 -13.94 5.54 22.58
C GLN A 13 -13.14 4.31 22.13
N GLU A 14 -13.81 3.37 21.50
CA GLU A 14 -13.15 2.25 20.85
C GLU A 14 -12.24 2.83 19.78
N VAL A 15 -10.95 2.60 19.92
CA VAL A 15 -9.98 3.06 18.91
C VAL A 15 -10.16 2.14 17.70
N LEU A 16 -10.77 2.65 16.66
CA LEU A 16 -10.95 1.94 15.40
C LEU A 16 -9.59 1.66 14.77
N SER A 17 -9.48 0.50 14.14
CA SER A 17 -8.35 0.20 13.25
C SER A 17 -8.39 1.14 12.05
N GLU A 18 -7.24 1.44 11.43
CA GLU A 18 -7.16 2.37 10.31
C GLU A 18 -8.12 1.95 9.18
N TRP A 19 -8.23 0.68 8.88
CA TRP A 19 -9.08 0.11 7.81
C TRP A 19 -10.60 0.03 8.13
N GLU A 20 -11.04 0.54 9.27
CA GLU A 20 -12.43 0.74 9.68
C GLU A 20 -12.66 2.19 10.14
N ASN A 21 -11.75 3.11 9.82
CA ASN A 21 -11.82 4.49 10.25
C ASN A 21 -11.77 5.47 9.06
N PRO A 22 -12.91 5.93 8.55
CA PRO A 22 -13.00 6.78 7.36
C PRO A 22 -12.33 8.17 7.51
N GLU A 23 -11.79 8.49 8.68
CA GLU A 23 -10.97 9.70 8.88
C GLU A 23 -9.48 9.45 8.58
N ILE A 24 -9.08 8.18 8.36
CA ILE A 24 -7.67 7.78 8.17
C ILE A 24 -7.54 6.96 6.89
N ASN A 25 -7.31 7.59 5.78
CA ASN A 25 -7.02 6.92 4.51
C ASN A 25 -5.53 6.62 4.29
N SER A 26 -4.65 7.23 5.08
CA SER A 26 -3.22 6.96 5.03
C SER A 26 -2.49 7.32 6.31
N VAL A 27 -1.38 6.64 6.58
CA VAL A 27 -0.43 6.95 7.67
C VAL A 27 0.97 6.93 7.10
N ASN A 28 1.72 8.02 7.28
CA ASN A 28 3.07 8.22 6.77
C ASN A 28 3.23 8.09 5.24
N ALA A 29 2.14 8.07 4.49
CA ALA A 29 2.23 8.19 3.05
C ALA A 29 2.55 9.64 2.65
N GLU A 30 3.33 9.78 1.60
CA GLU A 30 3.64 11.08 1.04
C GLU A 30 2.38 11.69 0.38
N PRO A 31 2.22 13.02 0.42
CA PRO A 31 1.15 13.68 -0.31
C PRO A 31 1.21 13.37 -1.81
N THR A 32 0.04 13.20 -2.42
CA THR A 32 -0.08 12.99 -3.87
C THR A 32 0.53 14.15 -4.67
N HIS A 33 1.13 13.83 -5.79
CA HIS A 33 1.77 14.81 -6.68
C HIS A 33 1.68 14.36 -8.14
N ALA A 34 2.07 15.23 -9.06
CA ALA A 34 2.17 14.89 -10.48
C ALA A 34 3.14 13.74 -10.70
N SER A 35 2.71 12.72 -11.45
CA SER A 35 3.56 11.55 -11.75
C SER A 35 4.75 11.94 -12.63
N TYR A 36 5.94 11.51 -12.24
CA TYR A 36 7.16 11.68 -13.03
C TYR A 36 8.15 10.54 -12.78
N ILE A 37 9.07 10.38 -13.69
CA ILE A 37 10.23 9.49 -13.57
C ILE A 37 11.47 10.37 -13.42
N PRO A 38 12.24 10.26 -12.33
CA PRO A 38 13.50 10.98 -12.18
C PRO A 38 14.57 10.39 -13.11
N TYR A 39 15.40 11.23 -13.69
CA TYR A 39 16.55 10.86 -14.52
C TYR A 39 17.79 11.66 -14.08
N ARG A 40 18.97 11.05 -14.11
CA ARG A 40 20.23 11.74 -13.78
C ARG A 40 20.75 12.61 -14.90
N SER A 41 20.35 12.32 -16.14
CA SER A 41 20.88 13.02 -17.32
C SER A 41 19.91 13.00 -18.49
N VAL A 42 20.07 13.94 -19.42
CA VAL A 42 19.34 13.94 -20.69
C VAL A 42 19.56 12.66 -21.48
N ALA A 43 20.78 12.09 -21.44
CA ALA A 43 21.08 10.83 -22.13
C ALA A 43 20.27 9.65 -21.59
N GLU A 44 19.90 9.63 -20.31
CA GLU A 44 18.97 8.64 -19.75
C GLU A 44 17.54 8.86 -20.26
N VAL A 45 17.08 10.11 -20.33
CA VAL A 45 15.78 10.45 -20.92
C VAL A 45 15.68 9.97 -22.37
N GLU A 46 16.72 10.21 -23.17
CA GLU A 46 16.77 9.77 -24.58
C GLU A 46 16.73 8.25 -24.75
N ARG A 47 17.28 7.50 -23.79
CA ARG A 47 17.22 6.03 -23.78
C ARG A 47 15.91 5.49 -23.19
N GLY A 48 15.17 6.31 -22.46
CA GLY A 48 14.00 5.86 -21.69
C GLY A 48 14.32 4.97 -20.49
N GLU A 49 15.58 5.00 -20.00
CA GLU A 49 16.05 4.17 -18.89
C GLU A 49 16.59 5.06 -17.77
N SER A 50 16.02 4.96 -16.61
CA SER A 50 16.44 5.73 -15.44
C SER A 50 17.28 4.92 -14.48
N SER A 51 18.47 5.42 -14.14
CA SER A 51 19.27 4.88 -13.04
C SER A 51 18.75 5.26 -11.65
N MET A 52 17.73 6.13 -11.58
CA MET A 52 17.08 6.58 -10.36
C MET A 52 15.87 5.74 -9.98
N VAL A 53 15.53 4.71 -10.75
CA VAL A 53 14.37 3.82 -10.51
C VAL A 53 14.85 2.36 -10.45
N HIS A 54 14.36 1.63 -9.46
CA HIS A 54 14.63 0.21 -9.28
C HIS A 54 13.32 -0.56 -9.07
N SER A 55 12.97 -1.40 -10.05
CA SER A 55 11.74 -2.19 -10.00
C SER A 55 11.81 -3.29 -8.93
N LEU A 56 10.75 -3.43 -8.18
CA LEU A 56 10.52 -4.54 -7.26
C LEU A 56 9.52 -5.56 -7.82
N ASN A 57 9.07 -5.41 -9.06
CA ASN A 57 8.19 -6.37 -9.71
C ASN A 57 8.81 -7.77 -9.80
N GLY A 58 7.96 -8.76 -9.98
CA GLY A 58 8.37 -10.15 -10.15
C GLY A 58 7.81 -11.07 -9.07
N LYS A 59 8.56 -12.10 -8.70
CA LYS A 59 8.09 -13.08 -7.71
C LYS A 59 8.33 -12.60 -6.30
N TRP A 60 7.25 -12.56 -5.50
CA TRP A 60 7.28 -12.26 -4.07
C TRP A 60 6.87 -13.50 -3.28
N LYS A 61 7.39 -13.68 -2.08
CA LYS A 61 6.81 -14.64 -1.13
C LYS A 61 5.41 -14.18 -0.75
N PHE A 62 4.49 -15.15 -0.61
CA PHE A 62 3.08 -14.87 -0.40
C PHE A 62 2.42 -15.90 0.53
N LYS A 63 1.63 -15.40 1.47
CA LYS A 63 0.78 -16.20 2.34
C LYS A 63 -0.62 -15.64 2.32
N TYR A 64 -1.56 -16.42 1.82
CA TYR A 64 -2.98 -16.12 1.93
C TYR A 64 -3.50 -16.54 3.30
N ILE A 65 -4.33 -15.69 3.90
CA ILE A 65 -5.04 -15.94 5.17
C ILE A 65 -6.50 -15.62 4.93
N SER A 66 -7.41 -16.52 5.29
CA SER A 66 -8.84 -16.41 4.98
C SER A 66 -9.61 -15.36 5.78
N GLY A 67 -9.05 -14.84 6.86
CA GLY A 67 -9.64 -13.79 7.68
C GLY A 67 -8.58 -13.07 8.50
N ILE A 68 -8.75 -11.78 8.71
CA ILE A 68 -7.75 -10.92 9.36
C ILE A 68 -7.44 -11.38 10.81
N GLU A 69 -8.43 -11.95 11.51
CA GLU A 69 -8.25 -12.45 12.88
C GLU A 69 -7.30 -13.66 12.96
N ALA A 70 -7.15 -14.39 11.87
CA ALA A 70 -6.21 -15.51 11.76
C ALA A 70 -4.79 -15.09 11.36
N SER A 71 -4.54 -13.78 11.22
CA SER A 71 -3.21 -13.26 10.86
C SER A 71 -2.18 -13.66 11.92
N PRO A 72 -1.04 -14.25 11.52
CA PRO A 72 0.02 -14.56 12.46
C PRO A 72 0.55 -13.30 13.13
N THR A 73 0.81 -13.39 14.44
CA THR A 73 1.49 -12.29 15.13
C THR A 73 2.92 -12.16 14.63
N ALA A 74 3.42 -10.92 14.56
CA ALA A 74 4.81 -10.61 14.17
C ALA A 74 5.27 -11.17 12.81
N PHE A 75 4.33 -11.45 11.88
CA PHE A 75 4.67 -11.90 10.52
C PHE A 75 5.61 -10.93 9.77
N TYR A 76 5.69 -9.68 10.20
CA TYR A 76 6.56 -8.65 9.67
C TYR A 76 7.99 -8.67 10.24
N SER A 77 8.22 -9.45 11.30
CA SER A 77 9.56 -9.58 11.89
C SER A 77 10.55 -10.19 10.91
N VAL A 78 11.79 -9.71 10.94
CA VAL A 78 12.88 -10.23 10.11
C VAL A 78 13.16 -11.70 10.39
N ASP A 79 13.00 -12.11 11.65
CA ASP A 79 13.25 -13.50 12.10
C ASP A 79 12.03 -14.42 11.92
N TYR A 80 10.92 -13.92 11.36
CA TYR A 80 9.73 -14.74 11.13
C TYR A 80 10.00 -15.80 10.06
N ASP A 81 9.72 -17.08 10.36
CA ASP A 81 9.89 -18.17 9.42
C ASP A 81 8.82 -18.14 8.31
N ASP A 82 9.24 -17.72 7.15
CA ASP A 82 8.43 -17.64 5.93
C ASP A 82 8.75 -18.78 4.93
N SER A 83 9.42 -19.84 5.38
CA SER A 83 9.83 -20.97 4.54
C SER A 83 8.62 -21.72 3.92
N SER A 84 7.48 -21.70 4.59
CA SER A 84 6.23 -22.29 4.13
C SER A 84 5.39 -21.39 3.21
N TRP A 85 5.84 -20.17 2.94
CA TRP A 85 5.10 -19.25 2.07
C TRP A 85 5.27 -19.65 0.60
N ASN A 86 4.19 -19.50 -0.16
CA ASN A 86 4.21 -19.67 -1.61
C ASN A 86 4.88 -18.47 -2.30
N TYR A 87 4.86 -18.48 -3.62
CA TYR A 87 5.25 -17.35 -4.46
C TYR A 87 4.07 -16.87 -5.30
N ILE A 88 3.99 -15.54 -5.46
CA ILE A 88 3.03 -14.87 -6.31
C ILE A 88 3.75 -13.86 -7.20
N ASN A 89 3.19 -13.55 -8.37
CA ASN A 89 3.72 -12.47 -9.20
C ASN A 89 3.16 -11.12 -8.76
N VAL A 90 4.02 -10.12 -8.69
CA VAL A 90 3.68 -8.71 -8.51
C VAL A 90 4.19 -7.97 -9.74
N PRO A 91 3.36 -7.19 -10.43
CA PRO A 91 1.96 -6.93 -10.13
C PRO A 91 1.02 -8.10 -10.41
N GLY A 92 -0.11 -8.13 -9.66
CA GLY A 92 -1.19 -9.09 -9.91
C GLY A 92 -2.14 -9.24 -8.74
N ASN A 93 -3.37 -9.63 -9.06
CA ASN A 93 -4.38 -9.97 -8.07
C ASN A 93 -4.23 -11.44 -7.67
N TRP A 94 -4.38 -11.76 -6.37
CA TRP A 94 -4.24 -13.15 -5.93
C TRP A 94 -5.36 -14.07 -6.43
N GLN A 95 -6.58 -13.53 -6.62
CA GLN A 95 -7.71 -14.27 -7.16
C GLN A 95 -7.46 -14.84 -8.57
N LEU A 96 -6.49 -14.28 -9.31
CA LEU A 96 -6.15 -14.67 -10.68
C LEU A 96 -4.87 -15.51 -10.77
N GLN A 97 -4.23 -15.83 -9.65
CA GLN A 97 -2.92 -16.47 -9.63
C GLN A 97 -2.86 -17.78 -8.83
N GLY A 98 -4.00 -18.30 -8.40
CA GLY A 98 -4.06 -19.55 -7.65
C GLY A 98 -5.47 -19.88 -7.17
N GLU A 99 -5.58 -20.91 -6.36
CA GLU A 99 -6.85 -21.32 -5.72
C GLU A 99 -7.03 -20.58 -4.39
N TYR A 100 -7.13 -19.26 -4.47
CA TYR A 100 -7.45 -18.39 -3.34
C TYR A 100 -8.95 -18.03 -3.37
N ASP A 101 -9.32 -16.79 -3.11
CA ASP A 101 -10.71 -16.37 -3.28
C ASP A 101 -11.15 -16.40 -4.76
N PRO A 102 -12.41 -16.71 -5.04
CA PRO A 102 -12.95 -16.53 -6.38
C PRO A 102 -13.05 -15.01 -6.70
N PRO A 103 -12.81 -14.63 -7.96
CA PRO A 103 -13.11 -13.28 -8.40
C PRO A 103 -14.63 -13.03 -8.32
N ILE A 104 -15.02 -11.91 -7.72
CA ILE A 104 -16.42 -11.51 -7.54
C ILE A 104 -16.69 -10.27 -8.39
N PHE A 105 -17.77 -10.30 -9.16
CA PHE A 105 -18.31 -9.12 -9.81
C PHE A 105 -19.60 -8.70 -9.10
N THR A 106 -19.67 -7.46 -8.66
CA THR A 106 -20.87 -6.86 -8.09
C THR A 106 -21.15 -5.52 -8.72
N ASN A 107 -22.44 -5.20 -8.94
CA ASN A 107 -22.84 -3.88 -9.41
C ASN A 107 -23.33 -3.03 -8.22
N VAL A 108 -24.58 -3.21 -7.79
CA VAL A 108 -25.20 -2.38 -6.73
C VAL A 108 -25.21 -3.05 -5.36
N LYS A 109 -24.79 -4.29 -5.27
CA LYS A 109 -24.78 -5.07 -4.02
C LYS A 109 -23.36 -5.20 -3.50
N TYR A 110 -23.18 -4.98 -2.20
CA TYR A 110 -21.93 -5.34 -1.54
C TYR A 110 -21.78 -6.87 -1.46
N PRO A 111 -20.55 -7.40 -1.50
CA PRO A 111 -20.29 -8.83 -1.37
C PRO A 111 -20.50 -9.36 0.07
N PHE A 112 -20.84 -8.49 1.00
CA PHE A 112 -21.14 -8.78 2.41
C PHE A 112 -22.27 -7.88 2.90
N GLU A 113 -22.81 -8.17 4.10
CA GLU A 113 -23.87 -7.34 4.73
C GLU A 113 -23.32 -5.96 5.11
N PRO A 114 -23.88 -4.88 4.59
CA PRO A 114 -23.36 -3.53 4.84
C PRO A 114 -23.54 -3.07 6.29
N ASN A 115 -22.47 -2.61 6.90
CA ASN A 115 -22.46 -1.98 8.23
C ASN A 115 -21.36 -0.91 8.31
N PRO A 116 -21.39 0.15 7.47
CA PRO A 116 -20.30 1.13 7.40
C PRO A 116 -20.03 1.79 8.79
N PRO A 117 -18.75 2.02 9.15
CA PRO A 117 -17.53 1.78 8.37
C PRO A 117 -16.99 0.35 8.50
N TYR A 118 -17.65 -0.51 9.27
CA TYR A 118 -17.16 -1.85 9.59
C TYR A 118 -17.30 -2.81 8.43
N VAL A 119 -16.28 -3.63 8.23
CA VAL A 119 -16.29 -4.75 7.27
C VAL A 119 -16.14 -6.09 8.02
N PRO A 120 -16.52 -7.23 7.41
CA PRO A 120 -16.38 -8.53 8.06
C PRO A 120 -14.94 -8.80 8.48
N LYS A 121 -14.71 -9.32 9.70
CA LYS A 121 -13.36 -9.65 10.21
C LYS A 121 -12.99 -11.10 9.99
N ASP A 122 -13.95 -12.00 10.15
CA ASP A 122 -13.80 -13.45 9.96
C ASP A 122 -13.69 -13.85 8.47
N SER A 123 -14.36 -13.09 7.61
CA SER A 123 -14.38 -13.27 6.15
C SER A 123 -13.75 -12.11 5.39
N ASN A 124 -12.73 -11.49 5.97
CA ASN A 124 -11.86 -10.50 5.33
C ASN A 124 -10.50 -11.13 5.04
N PRO A 125 -10.32 -11.74 3.88
CA PRO A 125 -9.05 -12.33 3.51
C PRO A 125 -7.92 -11.29 3.47
N ILE A 126 -6.73 -11.76 3.79
CA ILE A 126 -5.52 -10.94 3.68
C ILE A 126 -4.43 -11.66 2.90
N GLY A 127 -3.66 -10.88 2.15
CA GLY A 127 -2.42 -11.32 1.53
C GLY A 127 -1.22 -10.78 2.30
N LEU A 128 -0.35 -11.67 2.78
CA LEU A 128 0.94 -11.31 3.34
C LEU A 128 2.00 -11.49 2.26
N TYR A 129 2.70 -10.41 1.94
CA TYR A 129 3.72 -10.36 0.89
C TYR A 129 5.08 -10.08 1.51
N ARG A 130 6.15 -10.67 0.93
CA ARG A 130 7.51 -10.38 1.35
C ARG A 130 8.47 -10.37 0.16
N ARG A 131 9.34 -9.36 0.14
CA ARG A 131 10.36 -9.18 -0.89
C ARG A 131 11.64 -8.66 -0.28
N ASN A 132 12.77 -9.31 -0.60
CA ASN A 132 14.08 -8.80 -0.26
C ASN A 132 14.64 -8.01 -1.44
N PHE A 133 15.37 -6.95 -1.13
CA PHE A 133 16.02 -6.09 -2.12
C PHE A 133 17.30 -5.44 -1.55
N VAL A 134 18.13 -4.95 -2.44
CA VAL A 134 19.34 -4.18 -2.10
C VAL A 134 19.26 -2.83 -2.81
N ILE A 135 19.58 -1.77 -2.09
CA ILE A 135 19.63 -0.43 -2.67
C ILE A 135 20.86 -0.31 -3.60
N PRO A 136 20.71 0.25 -4.81
CA PRO A 136 21.84 0.56 -5.68
C PRO A 136 22.87 1.43 -4.96
N THR A 137 24.15 1.10 -5.13
CA THR A 137 25.26 1.75 -4.39
C THR A 137 25.46 3.22 -4.72
N ASP A 138 25.01 3.64 -5.89
CA ASP A 138 25.06 5.02 -6.38
C ASP A 138 23.95 5.92 -5.84
N TRP A 139 23.01 5.36 -5.02
CA TRP A 139 21.95 6.10 -4.33
C TRP A 139 22.31 6.54 -2.91
N LYS A 140 23.59 6.45 -2.53
CA LYS A 140 24.05 6.54 -1.13
C LYS A 140 23.63 7.82 -0.38
N ASP A 141 23.53 8.95 -1.09
CA ASP A 141 23.25 10.26 -0.49
C ASP A 141 21.85 10.79 -0.84
N GLU A 142 21.04 9.96 -1.52
CA GLU A 142 19.69 10.30 -1.99
C GLU A 142 18.65 9.96 -0.93
N GLU A 143 17.47 10.55 -1.05
CA GLU A 143 16.24 10.09 -0.40
C GLU A 143 15.61 9.00 -1.22
N ILE A 144 15.19 7.93 -0.55
CA ILE A 144 14.64 6.73 -1.19
C ILE A 144 13.15 6.63 -0.89
N PHE A 145 12.38 6.53 -1.94
CA PHE A 145 10.94 6.39 -1.89
C PHE A 145 10.52 5.00 -2.40
N LEU A 146 9.57 4.41 -1.71
CA LEU A 146 8.87 3.18 -2.11
C LEU A 146 7.54 3.58 -2.70
N HIS A 147 7.31 3.20 -3.96
CA HIS A 147 6.10 3.50 -4.71
C HIS A 147 5.32 2.23 -4.99
N PHE A 148 4.05 2.23 -4.63
CA PHE A 148 3.04 1.28 -5.07
C PHE A 148 2.08 2.01 -6.01
N ALA A 149 2.02 1.61 -7.26
CA ALA A 149 1.15 2.26 -8.25
C ALA A 149 -0.34 1.91 -8.07
N GLY A 150 -0.64 0.87 -7.32
CA GLY A 150 -2.01 0.47 -6.94
C GLY A 150 -2.04 -0.81 -6.14
N VAL A 151 -2.71 -0.77 -4.99
CA VAL A 151 -2.92 -1.92 -4.08
C VAL A 151 -4.35 -1.87 -3.56
N GLN A 152 -5.09 -2.95 -3.68
CA GLN A 152 -6.50 -2.99 -3.32
C GLN A 152 -6.80 -4.06 -2.26
N SER A 153 -7.59 -3.79 -1.22
CA SER A 153 -8.30 -2.53 -0.88
C SER A 153 -7.42 -1.60 -0.05
N ALA A 154 -6.77 -2.12 0.99
CA ALA A 154 -5.91 -1.38 1.90
C ALA A 154 -4.62 -2.15 2.18
N MET A 155 -3.57 -1.46 2.56
CA MET A 155 -2.29 -2.09 2.88
C MET A 155 -1.58 -1.49 4.08
N TYR A 156 -0.89 -2.35 4.80
CA TYR A 156 0.15 -2.00 5.77
C TYR A 156 1.52 -2.35 5.21
N VAL A 157 2.50 -1.51 5.49
CA VAL A 157 3.88 -1.67 4.99
C VAL A 157 4.86 -1.69 6.15
N TRP A 158 5.77 -2.66 6.14
CA TRP A 158 6.91 -2.76 7.05
C TRP A 158 8.21 -2.89 6.28
N LEU A 159 9.26 -2.29 6.78
CA LEU A 159 10.61 -2.46 6.27
C LEU A 159 11.54 -2.85 7.42
N ASN A 160 12.27 -3.96 7.25
CA ASN A 160 13.19 -4.49 8.26
C ASN A 160 12.52 -4.72 9.64
N GLY A 161 11.23 -5.06 9.65
CA GLY A 161 10.44 -5.28 10.87
C GLY A 161 9.80 -4.03 11.46
N GLU A 162 10.12 -2.84 10.98
CA GLU A 162 9.53 -1.58 11.45
C GLU A 162 8.33 -1.17 10.57
N LYS A 163 7.23 -0.74 11.21
CA LYS A 163 6.03 -0.26 10.49
C LYS A 163 6.36 1.05 9.78
N VAL A 164 6.27 1.06 8.46
CA VAL A 164 6.48 2.24 7.61
C VAL A 164 5.21 3.07 7.56
N GLY A 165 4.06 2.44 7.22
CA GLY A 165 2.82 3.16 7.08
C GLY A 165 1.63 2.29 6.71
N TYR A 166 0.55 2.98 6.36
CA TYR A 166 -0.75 2.46 5.92
C TYR A 166 -1.26 3.29 4.74
N HIS A 167 -2.00 2.65 3.85
CA HIS A 167 -2.72 3.32 2.76
C HIS A 167 -3.92 2.49 2.34
N GLU A 168 -5.01 3.16 2.07
CA GLU A 168 -6.18 2.70 1.33
C GLU A 168 -6.41 3.65 0.15
N ASP A 169 -7.48 3.51 -0.61
CA ASP A 169 -7.65 4.07 -1.95
C ASP A 169 -6.89 3.25 -3.00
N GLY A 170 -7.47 2.10 -3.31
CA GLY A 170 -6.84 1.11 -4.18
C GLY A 170 -6.53 1.59 -5.60
N MET A 171 -7.11 2.70 -6.05
CA MET A 171 -6.95 3.20 -7.41
C MET A 171 -5.83 4.22 -7.55
N LEU A 172 -5.42 4.87 -6.47
CA LEU A 172 -4.33 5.85 -6.44
C LEU A 172 -3.00 5.22 -6.01
N PRO A 173 -1.87 5.80 -6.42
CA PRO A 173 -0.57 5.36 -5.94
C PRO A 173 -0.33 5.76 -4.48
N ALA A 174 0.41 4.92 -3.77
CA ALA A 174 0.94 5.21 -2.45
C ALA A 174 2.46 5.31 -2.48
N GLU A 175 3.00 6.36 -1.88
CA GLU A 175 4.43 6.56 -1.74
C GLU A 175 4.84 6.70 -0.28
N PHE A 176 6.00 6.15 0.06
CA PHE A 176 6.56 6.22 1.40
C PHE A 176 8.05 6.59 1.31
N ASN A 177 8.48 7.62 2.02
CA ASN A 177 9.91 7.87 2.21
C ASN A 177 10.46 6.82 3.18
N ILE A 178 11.25 5.89 2.66
CA ILE A 178 11.80 4.77 3.41
C ILE A 178 13.24 4.98 3.87
N SER A 179 13.84 6.13 3.60
CA SER A 179 15.27 6.39 3.84
C SER A 179 15.73 6.07 5.26
N LYS A 180 14.91 6.38 6.27
CA LYS A 180 15.25 6.14 7.69
C LYS A 180 15.14 4.68 8.15
N TYR A 181 14.45 3.85 7.37
CA TYR A 181 14.23 2.42 7.69
C TYR A 181 15.24 1.49 7.01
N LEU A 182 16.04 2.03 6.08
CA LEU A 182 17.01 1.25 5.30
C LEU A 182 18.22 0.85 6.13
N GLN A 183 18.71 -0.35 5.87
CA GLN A 183 19.97 -0.87 6.40
C GLN A 183 20.97 -1.17 5.29
N LYS A 184 22.24 -1.34 5.64
CA LYS A 184 23.27 -1.75 4.68
C LYS A 184 23.04 -3.20 4.24
N GLY A 185 23.15 -3.44 2.93
CA GLY A 185 22.98 -4.76 2.34
C GLY A 185 21.51 -5.05 2.03
N GLU A 186 21.07 -6.24 2.36
CA GLU A 186 19.72 -6.71 2.05
C GLU A 186 18.68 -6.08 2.99
N ASN A 187 17.59 -5.59 2.42
CA ASN A 187 16.44 -5.05 3.13
C ASN A 187 15.24 -5.95 2.89
N GLN A 188 14.41 -6.15 3.89
CA GLN A 188 13.21 -6.96 3.82
C GLN A 188 11.96 -6.09 3.87
N LEU A 189 11.24 -6.03 2.76
CA LEU A 189 9.92 -5.42 2.65
C LEU A 189 8.85 -6.46 2.96
N THR A 190 7.94 -6.12 3.88
CA THR A 190 6.75 -6.91 4.19
C THR A 190 5.52 -6.04 3.99
N VAL A 191 4.51 -6.58 3.29
CA VAL A 191 3.25 -5.89 3.03
C VAL A 191 2.11 -6.81 3.42
N GLN A 192 1.13 -6.27 4.16
CA GLN A 192 -0.16 -6.91 4.39
C GLN A 192 -1.20 -6.17 3.56
N VAL A 193 -1.90 -6.89 2.71
CA VAL A 193 -3.00 -6.35 1.91
C VAL A 193 -4.31 -6.92 2.44
N LEU A 194 -5.27 -6.05 2.69
CA LEU A 194 -6.62 -6.41 3.11
C LEU A 194 -7.54 -6.48 1.89
N ASN A 195 -8.41 -7.49 1.87
CA ASN A 195 -9.42 -7.61 0.82
C ASN A 195 -10.52 -6.54 0.97
N TRP A 196 -10.93 -6.27 2.21
CA TRP A 196 -11.95 -5.29 2.54
C TRP A 196 -11.44 -4.26 3.55
N SER A 197 -11.82 -3.00 3.32
CA SER A 197 -11.66 -1.87 4.22
C SER A 197 -12.95 -1.03 4.19
N ASP A 198 -13.05 0.01 4.98
CA ASP A 198 -14.16 0.97 4.88
C ASP A 198 -14.21 1.64 3.50
N GLY A 199 -13.08 1.78 2.81
CA GLY A 199 -13.00 2.19 1.40
C GLY A 199 -13.82 1.29 0.46
N SER A 200 -14.02 0.01 0.81
CA SER A 200 -14.83 -0.93 0.01
C SER A 200 -16.30 -0.52 -0.15
N TYR A 201 -16.79 0.40 0.68
CA TYR A 201 -18.12 0.98 0.53
C TYR A 201 -18.22 2.06 -0.55
N LEU A 202 -17.08 2.61 -0.98
CA LEU A 202 -16.98 3.69 -1.96
C LEU A 202 -16.30 3.25 -3.26
N GLU A 203 -15.44 2.23 -3.17
CA GLU A 203 -14.68 1.67 -4.30
C GLU A 203 -15.47 0.56 -5.01
N ASP A 204 -15.04 0.25 -6.23
CA ASP A 204 -15.49 -0.92 -7.01
C ASP A 204 -16.99 -0.99 -7.27
N LEU A 205 -17.64 0.14 -7.37
CA LEU A 205 -19.02 0.20 -7.82
C LEU A 205 -19.08 -0.20 -9.31
N ASP A 206 -19.87 -1.26 -9.60
CA ASP A 206 -19.97 -1.85 -10.93
C ASP A 206 -18.61 -2.36 -11.46
N TYR A 207 -17.88 -3.06 -10.60
CA TYR A 207 -16.51 -3.50 -10.87
C TYR A 207 -16.21 -4.89 -10.31
N TRP A 208 -15.08 -5.47 -10.74
CA TRP A 208 -14.55 -6.70 -10.17
C TRP A 208 -13.94 -6.44 -8.80
N ARG A 209 -14.34 -7.22 -7.81
CA ARG A 209 -13.74 -7.24 -6.47
C ARG A 209 -12.51 -8.14 -6.51
N LEU A 210 -11.37 -7.53 -6.79
CA LEU A 210 -10.06 -8.17 -6.85
C LEU A 210 -9.13 -7.46 -5.88
N SER A 211 -8.20 -8.20 -5.29
CA SER A 211 -7.28 -7.66 -4.31
C SER A 211 -5.84 -8.07 -4.58
N GLY A 212 -4.92 -7.32 -4.01
CA GLY A 212 -3.50 -7.56 -4.15
C GLY A 212 -2.73 -6.32 -4.60
N ILE A 213 -1.44 -6.51 -4.81
CA ILE A 213 -0.55 -5.51 -5.38
C ILE A 213 -0.66 -5.65 -6.91
N TYR A 214 -1.64 -4.96 -7.51
CA TYR A 214 -2.04 -5.21 -8.89
C TYR A 214 -1.40 -4.28 -9.92
N ARG A 215 -0.67 -3.26 -9.47
CA ARG A 215 0.17 -2.40 -10.31
C ARG A 215 1.62 -2.45 -9.85
N ASP A 216 2.50 -1.76 -10.59
CA ASP A 216 3.94 -1.77 -10.39
C ASP A 216 4.34 -1.35 -8.98
N VAL A 217 5.42 -1.98 -8.50
CA VAL A 217 6.13 -1.57 -7.28
C VAL A 217 7.56 -1.27 -7.65
N PHE A 218 8.04 -0.11 -7.24
CA PHE A 218 9.42 0.29 -7.48
C PHE A 218 9.94 1.22 -6.40
N LEU A 219 11.25 1.27 -6.30
CA LEU A 219 11.97 2.29 -5.57
C LEU A 219 12.38 3.40 -6.53
N PHE A 220 12.40 4.62 -6.05
CA PHE A 220 13.07 5.69 -6.76
C PHE A 220 13.88 6.56 -5.78
N ALA A 221 14.96 7.12 -6.30
CA ALA A 221 15.87 7.94 -5.55
C ALA A 221 15.77 9.39 -6.01
N LEU A 222 15.79 10.32 -5.06
CA LEU A 222 15.80 11.76 -5.33
C LEU A 222 16.88 12.45 -4.51
N PRO A 223 17.53 13.50 -5.03
CA PRO A 223 18.33 14.40 -4.23
C PRO A 223 17.49 14.96 -3.07
N LYS A 224 18.12 15.27 -1.93
CA LYS A 224 17.44 15.89 -0.78
C LYS A 224 16.72 17.19 -1.11
N VAL A 225 17.19 17.89 -2.14
CA VAL A 225 16.52 19.08 -2.69
C VAL A 225 16.06 18.74 -4.10
N HIS A 226 14.78 18.59 -4.29
CA HIS A 226 14.16 18.18 -5.55
C HIS A 226 12.83 18.91 -5.77
N ILE A 227 12.34 18.90 -7.00
CA ILE A 227 10.98 19.35 -7.32
C ILE A 227 10.02 18.26 -6.87
N ARG A 228 9.18 18.57 -5.88
CA ARG A 228 8.20 17.60 -5.34
C ARG A 228 6.96 17.49 -6.21
N ASP A 229 6.48 18.61 -6.74
CA ASP A 229 5.26 18.67 -7.53
C ASP A 229 5.35 19.76 -8.60
N PHE A 230 4.56 19.64 -9.66
CA PHE A 230 4.46 20.63 -10.72
C PHE A 230 3.08 20.59 -11.37
N SER A 231 2.69 21.70 -11.96
CA SER A 231 1.46 21.81 -12.76
C SER A 231 1.79 22.37 -14.14
N ILE A 232 1.21 21.78 -15.16
CA ILE A 232 1.37 22.22 -16.54
C ILE A 232 0.03 22.84 -17.01
N PHE A 233 0.08 24.11 -17.36
CA PHE A 233 -1.06 24.81 -17.96
C PHE A 233 -0.75 25.03 -19.44
N SER A 234 -1.54 24.41 -20.31
CA SER A 234 -1.46 24.63 -21.74
C SER A 234 -2.74 25.31 -22.23
N ASN A 235 -2.59 26.41 -22.92
CA ASN A 235 -3.68 27.12 -23.56
C ASN A 235 -3.39 27.27 -25.05
N LEU A 236 -4.44 27.33 -25.85
CA LEU A 236 -4.36 27.78 -27.23
C LEU A 236 -4.45 29.30 -27.26
N ASP A 237 -3.74 29.91 -28.19
CA ASP A 237 -3.91 31.32 -28.48
C ASP A 237 -5.24 31.59 -29.22
N THR A 238 -5.50 32.86 -29.56
CA THR A 238 -6.72 33.23 -30.26
C THR A 238 -6.84 32.65 -31.67
N GLU A 239 -5.77 32.11 -32.22
CA GLU A 239 -5.69 31.43 -33.52
C GLU A 239 -5.68 29.91 -33.40
N TYR A 240 -5.84 29.38 -32.17
CA TYR A 240 -5.83 27.93 -31.85
C TYR A 240 -4.49 27.24 -32.20
N LYS A 241 -3.37 27.95 -32.04
CA LYS A 241 -2.00 27.44 -32.25
C LYS A 241 -1.29 27.16 -30.96
#